data_7fea9d736b8f88c93c3a2ffca94f5cc5
#
_entry.id   7fea9d736b8f88c93c3a2ffca94f5cc5
#
_cell.length_a   1.000
_cell.length_b   1.000
_cell.length_c   1.000
_cell.angle_alpha   90.00
_cell.angle_beta   90.00
_cell.angle_gamma   90.00
#
_symmetry.space_group_name_H-M   'P 1'
#
loop_
_entity.id
_entity.type
_entity.pdbx_description
1 polymer ?
#
loop_
_entity_poly.entity_id
_entity_poly.type
_entity_poly.pdbx_seq_one_letter_code
_entity_poly.pdbx_strand_id
1 'polypeptide(L)'
;MPKRCLIYCLLISIILTSCDFQNNSNKTKHLESNKTAAEILGDSNYLALCYGGYRTNTRDSQPTISQLKEDMKLISAIGIKVLRTYNTKYAEINNLLQAISELKIDDPTFEMYVMLGAWIDCENAWTNIKPNHDKENENANADEIARAVQLANQYPEIIKVIAVGNEAMVKWATSYFVSPSIILKWVKHLQQLKDENGLPKDLWITSSDNFASWGGGDTTYHVADLKQLCQAVDYISLHTYPMHDTHYNPVFWGLKPTEKGLSKEEKIDSLMLRSLNYAKAQYLGVHNYMKSIGIEKPIHIGETGWATQSNGYYGKEGSKACDEYKSARYYQLVREWTNKEKITCFYFEAFDENWKDAKNPNGSENHFGLFTMEGKAKYALWELLDQGVFKNLTRDGRPIEKTYKGRKEDLLNTVELH
;
A
#
# COMPACT_ATOMS: atom_id res chain seq x y z
N MET A 1 91.62 50.89 -27.47
CA MET A 1 90.88 50.36 -28.62
C MET A 1 90.02 49.24 -28.17
N PRO A 2 88.68 49.39 -28.06
CA PRO A 2 87.83 48.32 -27.51
C PRO A 2 87.23 47.52 -28.67
N LYS A 3 87.20 46.20 -28.45
CA LYS A 3 86.54 45.23 -29.31
C LYS A 3 85.05 45.15 -28.92
N ARG A 4 84.17 45.40 -29.88
CA ARG A 4 82.75 45.20 -29.79
C ARG A 4 82.45 43.70 -29.80
N CYS A 5 81.76 43.22 -28.79
CA CYS A 5 81.15 41.89 -28.73
C CYS A 5 79.66 42.01 -29.12
N LEU A 6 79.22 41.41 -30.17
CA LEU A 6 77.84 41.32 -30.65
C LEU A 6 77.21 40.14 -29.91
N ILE A 7 76.16 40.44 -29.10
CA ILE A 7 75.34 39.39 -28.45
C ILE A 7 74.12 39.20 -29.32
N TYR A 8 74.02 38.03 -29.96
CA TYR A 8 72.79 37.54 -30.62
C TYR A 8 71.81 37.10 -29.55
N CYS A 9 70.67 37.80 -29.43
CA CYS A 9 69.51 37.33 -28.72
C CYS A 9 68.76 36.32 -29.57
N LEU A 10 68.84 35.04 -29.20
CA LEU A 10 67.92 34.00 -29.70
C LEU A 10 66.59 34.12 -28.97
N LEU A 11 65.57 34.55 -29.65
CA LEU A 11 64.21 34.49 -29.23
C LEU A 11 63.71 33.04 -29.38
N ILE A 12 63.64 32.30 -28.28
CA ILE A 12 62.98 31.01 -28.24
C ILE A 12 61.47 31.32 -28.02
N SER A 13 60.68 31.18 -29.07
CA SER A 13 59.23 31.18 -28.97
C SER A 13 58.78 29.87 -28.37
N ILE A 14 58.41 29.90 -27.08
CA ILE A 14 57.72 28.79 -26.40
C ILE A 14 56.25 28.82 -26.89
N ILE A 15 55.92 27.91 -27.78
CA ILE A 15 54.53 27.59 -28.15
C ILE A 15 53.94 26.82 -26.94
N LEU A 16 53.18 27.50 -26.10
CA LEU A 16 52.31 26.88 -25.11
C LEU A 16 51.12 26.28 -25.87
N THR A 17 51.21 24.99 -26.22
CA THR A 17 50.02 24.21 -26.53
C THR A 17 49.22 24.01 -25.26
N SER A 18 48.19 24.82 -25.07
CA SER A 18 47.15 24.56 -24.09
C SER A 18 46.42 23.30 -24.54
N CYS A 19 46.72 22.17 -23.88
CA CYS A 19 45.83 21.04 -23.89
C CYS A 19 44.58 21.47 -23.13
N ASP A 20 43.52 21.83 -23.86
CA ASP A 20 42.18 21.85 -23.34
C ASP A 20 41.85 20.41 -22.92
N PHE A 21 42.00 20.15 -21.63
CA PHE A 21 41.33 19.04 -20.97
C PHE A 21 39.85 19.36 -21.03
N GLN A 22 39.22 19.06 -22.17
CA GLN A 22 37.77 18.87 -22.18
C GLN A 22 37.46 17.76 -21.17
N ASN A 23 37.09 18.17 -19.98
CA ASN A 23 36.39 17.38 -19.01
C ASN A 23 35.08 16.96 -19.66
N ASN A 24 35.12 15.91 -20.48
CA ASN A 24 33.95 15.17 -20.89
C ASN A 24 33.36 14.51 -19.64
N SER A 25 32.82 15.32 -18.73
CA SER A 25 31.82 14.89 -17.83
C SER A 25 30.55 14.63 -18.64
N ASN A 26 30.54 13.53 -19.38
CA ASN A 26 29.31 12.82 -19.67
C ASN A 26 28.73 12.35 -18.35
N LYS A 27 28.34 13.28 -17.49
CA LYS A 27 27.22 13.11 -16.59
C LYS A 27 26.02 12.96 -17.51
N THR A 28 25.79 11.73 -17.98
CA THR A 28 24.47 11.28 -18.35
C THR A 28 23.56 11.75 -17.24
N LYS A 29 22.81 12.79 -17.53
CA LYS A 29 21.64 13.19 -16.75
C LYS A 29 20.62 12.06 -16.87
N HIS A 30 20.79 10.97 -16.15
CA HIS A 30 19.68 10.26 -15.59
C HIS A 30 19.14 11.12 -14.44
N LEU A 31 18.53 12.23 -14.82
CA LEU A 31 17.48 12.85 -14.02
C LEU A 31 16.28 11.92 -14.16
N GLU A 32 16.31 10.78 -13.44
CA GLU A 32 15.05 10.23 -12.98
C GLU A 32 14.37 11.37 -12.23
N SER A 33 13.27 11.86 -12.81
CA SER A 33 12.45 12.86 -12.14
C SER A 33 11.97 12.20 -10.82
N ASN A 34 12.44 12.70 -9.70
CA ASN A 34 11.97 12.26 -8.39
C ASN A 34 10.47 12.59 -8.33
N LYS A 35 9.62 11.58 -8.62
CA LYS A 35 8.18 11.79 -8.70
C LYS A 35 7.61 12.14 -7.35
N THR A 36 6.74 13.11 -7.34
CA THR A 36 6.00 13.55 -6.15
C THR A 36 4.82 12.62 -5.86
N ALA A 37 4.29 12.67 -4.64
CA ALA A 37 3.06 11.96 -4.29
C ALA A 37 1.88 12.33 -5.22
N ALA A 38 1.78 13.62 -5.59
CA ALA A 38 0.74 14.12 -6.50
C ALA A 38 0.84 13.58 -7.94
N GLU A 39 2.05 13.24 -8.40
CA GLU A 39 2.27 12.63 -9.72
C GLU A 39 2.05 11.13 -9.73
N ILE A 40 2.13 10.48 -8.56
CA ILE A 40 2.00 9.03 -8.40
C ILE A 40 0.55 8.66 -8.09
N LEU A 41 -0.06 9.31 -7.10
CA LEU A 41 -1.40 8.96 -6.66
C LEU A 41 -2.46 9.41 -7.68
N GLY A 42 -3.30 8.47 -8.10
CA GLY A 42 -4.31 8.65 -9.14
C GLY A 42 -3.83 8.36 -10.57
N ASP A 43 -2.54 8.09 -10.78
CA ASP A 43 -2.03 7.64 -12.08
C ASP A 43 -2.09 6.10 -12.17
N SER A 44 -2.82 5.57 -13.16
CA SER A 44 -2.96 4.13 -13.40
C SER A 44 -1.66 3.41 -13.78
N ASN A 45 -0.59 4.12 -14.11
CA ASN A 45 0.75 3.55 -14.30
C ASN A 45 1.45 3.24 -12.97
N TYR A 46 0.91 3.69 -11.85
CA TYR A 46 1.41 3.51 -10.49
C TYR A 46 0.42 2.71 -9.66
N LEU A 47 0.20 1.44 -10.04
CA LEU A 47 -0.67 0.56 -9.27
C LEU A 47 -0.11 0.35 -7.86
N ALA A 48 -1.01 0.29 -6.88
CA ALA A 48 -0.66 0.21 -5.48
C ALA A 48 -1.13 -1.10 -4.82
N LEU A 49 -0.40 -1.55 -3.79
CA LEU A 49 -0.66 -2.81 -3.08
C LEU A 49 -0.28 -2.68 -1.61
N CYS A 50 -1.07 -3.27 -0.72
CA CYS A 50 -0.67 -3.47 0.68
C CYS A 50 0.35 -4.60 0.77
N TYR A 51 1.34 -4.44 1.65
CA TYR A 51 2.47 -5.35 1.69
C TYR A 51 2.94 -5.64 3.12
N GLY A 52 3.12 -6.91 3.41
CA GLY A 52 3.91 -7.48 4.48
C GLY A 52 4.79 -8.60 3.94
N GLY A 53 6.07 -8.62 4.32
CA GLY A 53 7.08 -9.52 3.76
C GLY A 53 7.26 -10.82 4.52
N TYR A 54 6.41 -11.12 5.50
CA TYR A 54 6.58 -12.25 6.42
C TYR A 54 6.45 -13.62 5.73
N ARG A 55 7.22 -14.59 6.24
CA ARG A 55 7.35 -15.95 5.68
C ARG A 55 6.84 -17.04 6.63
N THR A 56 6.35 -16.66 7.82
CA THR A 56 5.96 -17.59 8.89
C THR A 56 4.65 -17.16 9.54
N ASN A 57 4.10 -18.03 10.40
CA ASN A 57 2.88 -17.76 11.18
C ASN A 57 3.10 -16.80 12.37
N THR A 58 4.24 -16.10 12.40
CA THR A 58 4.59 -15.12 13.42
C THR A 58 5.45 -14.02 12.81
N ARG A 59 5.42 -12.84 13.44
CA ARG A 59 6.30 -11.71 13.09
C ARG A 59 7.63 -11.73 13.85
N ASP A 60 7.92 -12.73 14.64
CA ASP A 60 9.20 -12.83 15.37
C ASP A 60 10.37 -13.04 14.40
N SER A 61 10.15 -13.76 13.31
CA SER A 61 11.13 -13.92 12.23
C SER A 61 10.93 -12.82 11.18
N GLN A 62 11.83 -11.85 11.20
CA GLN A 62 11.79 -10.73 10.25
C GLN A 62 12.33 -11.15 8.87
N PRO A 63 11.71 -10.73 7.77
CA PRO A 63 12.20 -11.04 6.42
C PRO A 63 13.55 -10.36 6.16
N THR A 64 14.44 -11.07 5.48
CA THR A 64 15.76 -10.56 5.10
C THR A 64 15.66 -9.65 3.86
N ILE A 65 16.67 -8.79 3.67
CA ILE A 65 16.78 -7.93 2.47
C ILE A 65 16.72 -8.77 1.19
N SER A 66 17.37 -9.92 1.14
CA SER A 66 17.34 -10.81 -0.04
C SER A 66 15.94 -11.33 -0.34
N GLN A 67 15.19 -11.76 0.68
CA GLN A 67 13.80 -12.19 0.54
C GLN A 67 12.88 -11.05 0.06
N LEU A 68 13.10 -9.84 0.61
CA LEU A 68 12.34 -8.67 0.20
C LEU A 68 12.67 -8.22 -1.24
N LYS A 69 13.92 -8.37 -1.70
CA LYS A 69 14.27 -8.17 -3.12
C LYS A 69 13.56 -9.14 -4.06
N GLU A 70 13.38 -10.42 -3.67
CA GLU A 70 12.57 -11.37 -4.43
C GLU A 70 11.12 -10.88 -4.54
N ASP A 71 10.51 -10.50 -3.41
CA ASP A 71 9.14 -9.99 -3.39
C ASP A 71 8.97 -8.73 -4.23
N MET A 72 9.90 -7.78 -4.13
CA MET A 72 9.85 -6.54 -4.92
C MET A 72 9.90 -6.80 -6.42
N LYS A 73 10.69 -7.76 -6.86
CA LYS A 73 10.73 -8.18 -8.27
C LYS A 73 9.40 -8.81 -8.72
N LEU A 74 8.81 -9.68 -7.88
CA LEU A 74 7.51 -10.29 -8.16
C LEU A 74 6.40 -9.26 -8.25
N ILE A 75 6.35 -8.33 -7.29
CA ILE A 75 5.35 -7.27 -7.20
C ILE A 75 5.50 -6.28 -8.36
N SER A 76 6.73 -5.90 -8.70
CA SER A 76 7.01 -5.04 -9.85
C SER A 76 6.60 -5.70 -11.17
N ALA A 77 6.80 -7.02 -11.32
CA ALA A 77 6.46 -7.77 -12.52
C ALA A 77 4.95 -7.75 -12.82
N ILE A 78 4.08 -7.61 -11.82
CA ILE A 78 2.63 -7.45 -11.99
C ILE A 78 2.19 -5.98 -12.11
N GLY A 79 3.13 -5.07 -12.36
CA GLY A 79 2.84 -3.65 -12.60
C GLY A 79 2.64 -2.79 -11.34
N ILE A 80 2.88 -3.34 -10.15
CA ILE A 80 2.78 -2.58 -8.90
C ILE A 80 4.04 -1.74 -8.71
N LYS A 81 3.85 -0.46 -8.42
CA LYS A 81 4.93 0.49 -8.17
C LYS A 81 4.78 1.26 -6.85
N VAL A 82 3.69 1.07 -6.13
CA VAL A 82 3.45 1.73 -4.84
C VAL A 82 3.06 0.69 -3.80
N LEU A 83 3.77 0.68 -2.68
CA LEU A 83 3.46 -0.20 -1.55
C LEU A 83 2.90 0.59 -0.38
N ARG A 84 2.01 -0.03 0.38
CA ARG A 84 1.59 0.46 1.68
C ARG A 84 2.09 -0.48 2.76
N THR A 85 2.71 0.09 3.80
CA THR A 85 3.16 -0.58 5.02
C THR A 85 2.38 -0.08 6.23
N TYR A 86 2.59 -0.65 7.43
CA TYR A 86 1.67 -0.47 8.56
C TYR A 86 2.29 0.14 9.81
N ASN A 87 3.60 -0.02 9.99
CA ASN A 87 4.32 0.45 11.17
C ASN A 87 5.79 0.65 10.86
N THR A 88 6.50 1.33 11.76
CA THR A 88 7.95 1.56 11.67
C THR A 88 8.75 0.76 12.71
N LYS A 89 8.07 0.01 13.56
CA LYS A 89 8.64 -0.66 14.73
C LYS A 89 9.52 -1.87 14.37
N TYR A 90 9.10 -2.65 13.36
CA TYR A 90 9.77 -3.90 13.02
C TYR A 90 10.90 -3.69 12.01
N ALA A 91 11.90 -4.58 12.08
CA ALA A 91 13.04 -4.52 11.15
C ALA A 91 12.64 -4.70 9.67
N GLU A 92 11.49 -5.33 9.43
CA GLU A 92 10.92 -5.54 8.09
C GLU A 92 10.90 -4.25 7.27
N ILE A 93 10.46 -3.11 7.86
CA ILE A 93 10.38 -1.86 7.09
C ILE A 93 11.76 -1.30 6.70
N ASN A 94 12.74 -1.36 7.60
CA ASN A 94 14.11 -0.94 7.28
C ASN A 94 14.72 -1.83 6.18
N ASN A 95 14.53 -3.14 6.30
CA ASN A 95 14.99 -4.11 5.31
C ASN A 95 14.29 -3.89 3.95
N LEU A 96 13.00 -3.54 3.94
CA LEU A 96 12.24 -3.25 2.73
C LEU A 96 12.79 -2.01 2.01
N LEU A 97 12.97 -0.91 2.73
CA LEU A 97 13.49 0.33 2.16
C LEU A 97 14.91 0.14 1.62
N GLN A 98 15.73 -0.61 2.34
CA GLN A 98 17.06 -0.98 1.86
C GLN A 98 16.99 -1.87 0.62
N ALA A 99 16.12 -2.88 0.58
CA ALA A 99 15.93 -3.75 -0.58
C ALA A 99 15.52 -2.95 -1.84
N ILE A 100 14.57 -2.02 -1.70
CA ILE A 100 14.15 -1.12 -2.78
C ILE A 100 15.31 -0.24 -3.23
N SER A 101 16.05 0.38 -2.29
CA SER A 101 17.20 1.24 -2.60
C SER A 101 18.28 0.48 -3.37
N GLU A 102 18.61 -0.74 -2.94
CA GLU A 102 19.61 -1.59 -3.61
C GLU A 102 19.12 -2.02 -5.01
N LEU A 103 17.84 -2.34 -5.18
CA LEU A 103 17.28 -2.68 -6.50
C LEU A 103 17.32 -1.48 -7.46
N LYS A 104 17.06 -0.26 -6.98
CA LYS A 104 17.20 0.98 -7.78
C LYS A 104 18.65 1.27 -8.18
N ILE A 105 19.63 0.87 -7.37
CA ILE A 105 21.05 0.96 -7.70
C ILE A 105 21.44 -0.09 -8.76
N ASP A 106 20.95 -1.33 -8.59
CA ASP A 106 21.23 -2.44 -9.50
C ASP A 106 20.57 -2.24 -10.89
N ASP A 107 19.36 -1.67 -10.90
CA ASP A 107 18.57 -1.35 -12.09
C ASP A 107 17.93 0.05 -11.95
N PRO A 108 18.52 1.08 -12.61
CA PRO A 108 17.99 2.45 -12.58
C PRO A 108 16.57 2.60 -13.15
N THR A 109 16.05 1.60 -13.86
CA THR A 109 14.66 1.62 -14.37
C THR A 109 13.66 1.05 -13.36
N PHE A 110 14.13 0.47 -12.25
CA PHE A 110 13.29 -0.07 -11.20
C PHE A 110 12.58 1.05 -10.43
N GLU A 111 11.26 1.07 -10.48
CA GLU A 111 10.42 2.03 -9.77
C GLU A 111 9.62 1.35 -8.66
N MET A 112 9.83 1.76 -7.43
CA MET A 112 9.01 1.37 -6.28
C MET A 112 8.98 2.51 -5.27
N TYR A 113 7.77 2.87 -4.83
CA TYR A 113 7.49 3.93 -3.85
C TYR A 113 6.72 3.35 -2.67
N VAL A 114 6.73 4.05 -1.54
CA VAL A 114 6.13 3.57 -0.30
C VAL A 114 5.24 4.64 0.33
N MET A 115 4.03 4.24 0.67
CA MET A 115 3.19 4.84 1.69
C MET A 115 3.55 4.20 3.02
N LEU A 116 4.30 4.93 3.84
CA LEU A 116 4.79 4.46 5.13
C LEU A 116 3.70 4.61 6.19
N GLY A 117 3.27 3.50 6.79
CA GLY A 117 2.37 3.52 7.94
C GLY A 117 3.11 3.86 9.22
N ALA A 118 2.54 4.72 10.04
CA ALA A 118 2.97 5.02 11.40
C ALA A 118 1.83 4.62 12.35
N TRP A 119 2.01 3.55 13.11
CA TRP A 119 0.99 2.98 13.97
C TRP A 119 0.69 3.89 15.16
N ILE A 120 -0.58 4.14 15.44
CA ILE A 120 -1.04 4.97 16.57
C ILE A 120 -1.98 4.15 17.45
N ASP A 121 -1.72 4.15 18.76
CA ASP A 121 -2.49 3.46 19.79
C ASP A 121 -3.03 4.41 20.84
N CYS A 122 -4.14 4.00 21.50
CA CYS A 122 -4.62 4.64 22.72
C CYS A 122 -3.84 4.16 23.97
N GLU A 123 -4.02 4.88 25.08
CA GLU A 123 -3.52 4.44 26.40
C GLU A 123 -4.09 3.06 26.75
N ASN A 124 -3.26 2.17 27.26
CA ASN A 124 -3.55 0.77 27.61
C ASN A 124 -3.92 -0.15 26.42
N ALA A 125 -3.70 0.27 25.17
CA ALA A 125 -3.92 -0.59 24.02
C ALA A 125 -3.16 -1.92 24.15
N TRP A 126 -3.81 -3.01 23.73
CA TRP A 126 -3.22 -4.37 23.74
C TRP A 126 -2.83 -4.92 25.12
N THR A 127 -3.31 -4.32 26.20
CA THR A 127 -3.08 -4.76 27.58
C THR A 127 -4.35 -5.39 28.18
N ASN A 128 -4.22 -5.91 29.43
CA ASN A 128 -5.38 -6.38 30.21
C ASN A 128 -6.12 -5.23 30.92
N ILE A 129 -5.66 -3.99 30.79
CA ILE A 129 -6.29 -2.80 31.35
C ILE A 129 -7.25 -2.25 30.29
N LYS A 130 -8.40 -1.74 30.71
CA LYS A 130 -9.38 -1.15 29.78
C LYS A 130 -8.73 -0.01 28.97
N PRO A 131 -8.77 -0.07 27.62
CA PRO A 131 -8.27 1.00 26.77
C PRO A 131 -8.95 2.34 27.06
N ASN A 132 -8.18 3.41 27.00
CA ASN A 132 -8.66 4.77 27.14
C ASN A 132 -8.52 5.51 25.80
N HIS A 133 -9.58 5.50 25.04
CA HIS A 133 -9.60 5.98 23.65
C HIS A 133 -9.45 7.50 23.48
N ASP A 134 -9.65 8.26 24.58
CA ASP A 134 -9.47 9.72 24.60
C ASP A 134 -8.04 10.14 24.99
N LYS A 135 -7.19 9.17 25.31
CA LYS A 135 -5.76 9.38 25.58
C LYS A 135 -4.91 8.48 24.70
N GLU A 136 -3.82 9.03 24.23
CA GLU A 136 -2.85 8.28 23.42
C GLU A 136 -1.84 7.48 24.27
N ASN A 137 -1.25 6.45 23.69
CA ASN A 137 -0.03 5.82 24.18
C ASN A 137 1.16 6.71 23.82
N GLU A 138 1.37 7.76 24.61
CA GLU A 138 2.22 8.92 24.28
C GLU A 138 3.62 8.53 23.84
N ASN A 139 4.31 7.68 24.60
CA ASN A 139 5.69 7.28 24.29
C ASN A 139 5.75 6.41 23.01
N ALA A 140 4.87 5.42 22.89
CA ALA A 140 4.88 4.53 21.74
C ALA A 140 4.54 5.28 20.44
N ASN A 141 3.56 6.18 20.48
CA ASN A 141 3.17 6.99 19.35
C ASN A 141 4.26 7.99 18.95
N ALA A 142 4.91 8.66 19.94
CA ALA A 142 6.02 9.56 19.68
C ALA A 142 7.21 8.83 19.03
N ASP A 143 7.57 7.66 19.53
CA ASP A 143 8.65 6.83 18.97
C ASP A 143 8.33 6.38 17.54
N GLU A 144 7.07 6.01 17.28
CA GLU A 144 6.63 5.58 15.94
C GLU A 144 6.73 6.73 14.94
N ILE A 145 6.23 7.92 15.30
CA ILE A 145 6.33 9.12 14.47
C ILE A 145 7.78 9.56 14.27
N ALA A 146 8.62 9.52 15.32
CA ALA A 146 10.03 9.86 15.19
C ALA A 146 10.76 8.94 14.19
N ARG A 147 10.50 7.62 14.25
CA ARG A 147 11.05 6.68 13.26
C ARG A 147 10.52 6.96 11.85
N ALA A 148 9.23 7.29 11.69
CA ALA A 148 8.67 7.63 10.39
C ALA A 148 9.34 8.87 9.79
N VAL A 149 9.59 9.91 10.59
CA VAL A 149 10.33 11.12 10.19
C VAL A 149 11.76 10.77 9.79
N GLN A 150 12.46 9.96 10.58
CA GLN A 150 13.81 9.52 10.27
C GLN A 150 13.87 8.78 8.92
N LEU A 151 12.97 7.82 8.72
CA LEU A 151 12.93 7.02 7.50
C LEU A 151 12.58 7.86 6.26
N ALA A 152 11.62 8.80 6.38
CA ALA A 152 11.24 9.69 5.28
C ALA A 152 12.40 10.60 4.86
N ASN A 153 13.22 11.07 5.80
CA ASN A 153 14.42 11.84 5.50
C ASN A 153 15.58 10.98 4.97
N GLN A 154 15.66 9.72 5.37
CA GLN A 154 16.68 8.78 4.89
C GLN A 154 16.38 8.28 3.46
N TYR A 155 15.11 8.10 3.11
CA TYR A 155 14.64 7.56 1.82
C TYR A 155 13.63 8.46 1.11
N PRO A 156 13.94 9.76 0.88
CA PRO A 156 12.98 10.73 0.33
C PRO A 156 12.53 10.40 -1.10
N GLU A 157 13.33 9.61 -1.83
CA GLU A 157 13.04 9.18 -3.20
C GLU A 157 12.12 7.95 -3.23
N ILE A 158 11.94 7.26 -2.10
CA ILE A 158 11.13 6.06 -1.98
C ILE A 158 9.84 6.35 -1.22
N ILE A 159 9.92 7.01 -0.05
CA ILE A 159 8.76 7.31 0.78
C ILE A 159 8.09 8.58 0.25
N LYS A 160 6.86 8.44 -0.22
CA LYS A 160 6.06 9.54 -0.80
C LYS A 160 4.88 9.94 0.05
N VAL A 161 4.46 9.08 0.97
CA VAL A 161 3.34 9.32 1.88
C VAL A 161 3.70 8.80 3.26
N ILE A 162 3.30 9.52 4.32
CA ILE A 162 3.18 8.99 5.69
C ILE A 162 1.69 8.92 6.03
N ALA A 163 1.24 7.73 6.43
CA ALA A 163 -0.11 7.49 6.96
C ALA A 163 -0.06 7.37 8.49
N VAL A 164 -0.66 8.32 9.16
CA VAL A 164 -0.73 8.40 10.62
C VAL A 164 -1.90 7.55 11.12
N GLY A 165 -1.61 6.41 11.73
CA GLY A 165 -2.60 5.42 12.16
C GLY A 165 -3.08 4.50 11.03
N ASN A 166 -3.53 3.31 11.44
CA ASN A 166 -4.20 2.34 10.59
C ASN A 166 -5.50 1.92 11.27
N GLU A 167 -6.65 2.24 10.67
CA GLU A 167 -7.96 2.00 11.29
C GLU A 167 -7.99 2.45 12.76
N ALA A 168 -7.30 3.56 13.02
CA ALA A 168 -7.07 4.04 14.36
C ALA A 168 -8.26 4.82 14.92
N MET A 169 -9.20 5.29 14.10
CA MET A 169 -10.37 6.05 14.55
C MET A 169 -11.66 5.23 14.52
N VAL A 170 -11.64 4.05 13.92
CA VAL A 170 -12.85 3.22 13.79
C VAL A 170 -13.22 2.55 15.10
N LYS A 171 -14.43 2.80 15.60
CA LYS A 171 -14.86 2.45 16.96
C LYS A 171 -14.98 0.94 17.24
N TRP A 172 -15.06 0.10 16.21
CA TRP A 172 -15.06 -1.35 16.42
C TRP A 172 -13.66 -1.90 16.78
N ALA A 173 -12.58 -1.15 16.50
CA ALA A 173 -11.21 -1.50 16.90
C ALA A 173 -10.99 -1.26 18.41
N THR A 174 -11.84 -1.84 19.25
CA THR A 174 -11.96 -1.57 20.69
C THR A 174 -10.68 -1.79 21.49
N SER A 175 -9.72 -2.51 20.96
CA SER A 175 -8.43 -2.76 21.63
C SER A 175 -7.45 -1.58 21.52
N TYR A 176 -7.64 -0.64 20.57
CA TYR A 176 -6.61 0.37 20.29
C TYR A 176 -7.12 1.69 19.68
N PHE A 177 -8.39 1.81 19.28
CA PHE A 177 -8.83 3.03 18.58
C PHE A 177 -8.61 4.29 19.44
N VAL A 178 -8.42 5.40 18.76
CA VAL A 178 -8.23 6.72 19.37
C VAL A 178 -9.27 7.72 18.84
N SER A 179 -9.54 8.78 19.60
CA SER A 179 -10.32 9.90 19.10
C SER A 179 -9.60 10.61 17.94
N PRO A 180 -10.34 11.22 16.99
CA PRO A 180 -9.74 11.94 15.86
C PRO A 180 -8.77 13.07 16.24
N SER A 181 -8.91 13.63 17.45
CA SER A 181 -8.00 14.65 17.99
C SER A 181 -6.55 14.17 18.11
N ILE A 182 -6.35 12.88 18.44
CA ILE A 182 -5.01 12.30 18.59
C ILE A 182 -4.35 12.14 17.20
N ILE A 183 -5.08 11.65 16.21
CA ILE A 183 -4.59 11.59 14.82
C ILE A 183 -4.29 13.00 14.30
N LEU A 184 -5.20 13.94 14.53
CA LEU A 184 -5.04 15.35 14.14
C LEU A 184 -3.78 15.97 14.74
N LYS A 185 -3.47 15.69 16.02
CA LYS A 185 -2.23 16.15 16.69
C LYS A 185 -1.00 15.74 15.87
N TRP A 186 -0.89 14.45 15.52
CA TRP A 186 0.28 13.93 14.84
C TRP A 186 0.34 14.34 13.36
N VAL A 187 -0.79 14.42 12.67
CA VAL A 187 -0.87 14.98 11.31
C VAL A 187 -0.39 16.43 11.31
N LYS A 188 -0.88 17.28 12.22
CA LYS A 188 -0.43 18.67 12.34
C LYS A 188 1.06 18.78 12.65
N HIS A 189 1.59 17.91 13.51
CA HIS A 189 3.02 17.86 13.82
C HIS A 189 3.85 17.57 12.56
N LEU A 190 3.48 16.59 11.76
CA LEU A 190 4.18 16.25 10.52
C LEU A 190 4.05 17.35 9.46
N GLN A 191 2.89 18.02 9.34
CA GLN A 191 2.73 19.17 8.45
C GLN A 191 3.62 20.33 8.89
N GLN A 192 3.70 20.61 10.19
CA GLN A 192 4.60 21.63 10.73
C GLN A 192 6.07 21.31 10.38
N LEU A 193 6.50 20.06 10.53
CA LEU A 193 7.86 19.64 10.13
C LEU A 193 8.12 19.88 8.64
N LYS A 194 7.13 19.68 7.76
CA LYS A 194 7.25 20.04 6.33
C LYS A 194 7.46 21.55 6.14
N ASP A 195 6.68 22.35 6.83
CA ASP A 195 6.78 23.83 6.76
C ASP A 195 8.15 24.34 7.25
N GLU A 196 8.70 23.69 8.27
CA GLU A 196 10.00 24.00 8.88
C GLU A 196 11.19 23.35 8.12
N ASN A 197 10.96 22.66 7.01
CA ASN A 197 11.95 21.88 6.25
C ASN A 197 12.58 20.71 7.03
N GLY A 198 11.92 20.18 8.04
CA GLY A 198 12.26 18.96 8.77
C GLY A 198 11.81 17.68 8.05
N LEU A 199 10.97 17.81 7.03
CA LEU A 199 10.52 16.75 6.13
C LEU A 199 10.52 17.25 4.67
N PRO A 200 10.60 16.33 3.66
CA PRO A 200 10.45 16.70 2.25
C PRO A 200 9.11 17.41 1.99
N LYS A 201 9.14 18.52 1.26
CA LYS A 201 7.94 19.36 1.00
C LYS A 201 6.87 18.67 0.16
N ASP A 202 7.29 17.76 -0.72
CA ASP A 202 6.44 16.97 -1.61
C ASP A 202 5.92 15.68 -0.99
N LEU A 203 6.32 15.38 0.26
CA LEU A 203 5.79 14.28 1.05
C LEU A 203 4.34 14.56 1.44
N TRP A 204 3.43 13.63 1.15
CA TRP A 204 2.04 13.74 1.57
C TRP A 204 1.79 13.10 2.93
N ILE A 205 0.95 13.72 3.73
CA ILE A 205 0.55 13.24 5.05
C ILE A 205 -0.95 12.92 5.02
N THR A 206 -1.31 11.74 5.49
CA THR A 206 -2.70 11.30 5.61
C THR A 206 -2.89 10.49 6.90
N SER A 207 -4.11 10.04 7.15
CA SER A 207 -4.44 8.89 7.99
C SER A 207 -5.15 7.87 7.10
N SER A 208 -5.03 6.58 7.40
CA SER A 208 -5.65 5.53 6.59
C SER A 208 -6.64 4.75 7.44
N ASP A 209 -7.93 4.91 7.14
CA ASP A 209 -8.98 4.48 8.05
C ASP A 209 -10.28 4.08 7.32
N ASN A 210 -11.15 3.41 8.05
CA ASN A 210 -12.45 2.95 7.56
C ASN A 210 -13.30 4.13 7.04
N PHE A 211 -14.12 3.89 6.01
CA PHE A 211 -15.00 4.90 5.43
C PHE A 211 -15.92 5.57 6.47
N ALA A 212 -16.36 4.82 7.49
CA ALA A 212 -17.22 5.35 8.53
C ALA A 212 -16.50 6.42 9.38
N SER A 213 -15.26 6.17 9.78
CA SER A 213 -14.45 7.12 10.56
C SER A 213 -14.06 8.37 9.76
N TRP A 214 -14.03 8.29 8.42
CA TRP A 214 -13.93 9.46 7.55
C TRP A 214 -15.25 10.19 7.30
N GLY A 215 -16.31 9.84 8.05
CA GLY A 215 -17.61 10.51 7.98
C GLY A 215 -18.56 9.96 6.92
N GLY A 216 -18.17 8.89 6.20
CA GLY A 216 -19.04 8.24 5.21
C GLY A 216 -20.07 7.29 5.80
N GLY A 217 -19.99 7.01 7.11
CA GLY A 217 -20.92 6.17 7.86
C GLY A 217 -21.96 6.99 8.62
N ASP A 218 -22.19 6.59 9.87
CA ASP A 218 -23.17 7.28 10.71
C ASP A 218 -22.63 8.61 11.28
N THR A 219 -23.55 9.48 11.72
CA THR A 219 -23.25 10.82 12.21
C THR A 219 -22.48 10.86 13.54
N THR A 220 -22.30 9.73 14.22
CA THR A 220 -21.50 9.67 15.46
C THR A 220 -20.02 9.92 15.24
N TYR A 221 -19.57 9.83 13.98
CA TYR A 221 -18.22 10.22 13.58
C TYR A 221 -18.11 11.70 13.20
N HIS A 222 -19.20 12.44 13.01
CA HIS A 222 -19.20 13.83 12.56
C HIS A 222 -18.85 14.80 13.69
N VAL A 223 -17.61 14.71 14.17
CA VAL A 223 -17.11 15.58 15.26
C VAL A 223 -16.21 16.70 14.70
N ALA A 224 -16.02 17.76 15.49
CA ALA A 224 -15.23 18.92 15.08
C ALA A 224 -13.78 18.55 14.72
N ASP A 225 -13.17 17.63 15.46
CA ASP A 225 -11.80 17.19 15.23
C ASP A 225 -11.66 16.40 13.94
N LEU A 226 -12.67 15.62 13.53
CA LEU A 226 -12.67 14.97 12.21
C LEU A 226 -12.67 16.02 11.09
N LYS A 227 -13.50 17.07 11.18
CA LYS A 227 -13.48 18.14 10.20
C LYS A 227 -12.10 18.80 10.10
N GLN A 228 -11.44 19.09 11.23
CA GLN A 228 -10.10 19.65 11.24
C GLN A 228 -9.07 18.66 10.67
N LEU A 229 -9.22 17.36 10.94
CA LEU A 229 -8.36 16.33 10.37
C LEU A 229 -8.50 16.26 8.84
N CYS A 230 -9.73 16.26 8.32
CA CYS A 230 -9.96 16.33 6.86
C CYS A 230 -9.33 17.58 6.22
N GLN A 231 -9.23 18.70 6.94
CA GLN A 231 -8.52 19.89 6.47
C GLN A 231 -7.00 19.74 6.50
N ALA A 232 -6.46 19.06 7.51
CA ALA A 232 -5.02 18.95 7.76
C ALA A 232 -4.29 17.93 6.89
N VAL A 233 -4.96 16.84 6.50
CA VAL A 233 -4.36 15.80 5.62
C VAL A 233 -4.22 16.30 4.18
N ASP A 234 -3.27 15.75 3.42
CA ASP A 234 -3.10 16.06 2.00
C ASP A 234 -4.18 15.36 1.14
N TYR A 235 -4.64 14.19 1.54
CA TYR A 235 -5.73 13.44 0.90
C TYR A 235 -6.41 12.51 1.91
N ILE A 236 -7.57 11.96 1.57
CA ILE A 236 -8.27 10.96 2.37
C ILE A 236 -7.87 9.55 1.91
N SER A 237 -7.31 8.75 2.81
CA SER A 237 -7.00 7.35 2.58
C SER A 237 -8.10 6.47 3.21
N LEU A 238 -9.01 5.99 2.36
CA LEU A 238 -10.26 5.34 2.76
C LEU A 238 -10.14 3.81 2.68
N HIS A 239 -10.64 3.10 3.70
CA HIS A 239 -10.80 1.65 3.65
C HIS A 239 -12.25 1.27 3.37
N THR A 240 -12.45 0.26 2.50
CA THR A 240 -13.74 -0.32 2.18
C THR A 240 -13.62 -1.83 2.00
N TYR A 241 -14.40 -2.60 2.73
CA TYR A 241 -14.35 -4.05 2.72
C TYR A 241 -15.75 -4.67 2.54
N PRO A 242 -16.29 -4.68 1.29
CA PRO A 242 -17.62 -5.24 1.03
C PRO A 242 -17.78 -6.69 1.48
N MET A 243 -16.71 -7.48 1.45
CA MET A 243 -16.75 -8.86 1.94
C MET A 243 -17.12 -8.91 3.43
N HIS A 244 -16.38 -8.20 4.28
CA HIS A 244 -16.63 -8.16 5.73
C HIS A 244 -18.00 -7.60 6.06
N ASP A 245 -18.43 -6.57 5.33
CA ASP A 245 -19.69 -5.89 5.60
C ASP A 245 -20.93 -6.67 5.13
N THR A 246 -20.78 -7.63 4.22
CA THR A 246 -21.92 -8.28 3.57
C THR A 246 -21.97 -9.79 3.66
N HIS A 247 -20.85 -10.48 3.96
CA HIS A 247 -20.75 -11.95 3.92
C HIS A 247 -21.82 -12.68 4.73
N TYR A 248 -22.32 -12.06 5.79
CA TYR A 248 -23.36 -12.61 6.69
C TYR A 248 -24.79 -12.25 6.24
N ASN A 249 -24.96 -11.45 5.19
CA ASN A 249 -26.27 -10.92 4.77
C ASN A 249 -26.88 -11.75 3.62
N PRO A 250 -27.83 -12.66 3.88
CA PRO A 250 -28.41 -13.51 2.86
C PRO A 250 -29.22 -12.72 1.83
N VAL A 251 -29.72 -11.55 2.16
CA VAL A 251 -30.44 -10.67 1.22
C VAL A 251 -29.47 -10.08 0.21
N PHE A 252 -28.28 -9.67 0.65
CA PHE A 252 -27.24 -9.16 -0.24
C PHE A 252 -26.78 -10.23 -1.24
N TRP A 253 -26.58 -11.46 -0.77
CA TRP A 253 -26.07 -12.59 -1.55
C TRP A 253 -27.16 -13.37 -2.31
N GLY A 254 -28.43 -13.10 -2.02
CA GLY A 254 -29.56 -13.73 -2.71
C GLY A 254 -29.62 -13.40 -4.19
N LEU A 255 -29.96 -14.38 -5.01
CA LEU A 255 -30.13 -14.20 -6.46
C LEU A 255 -31.41 -13.45 -6.76
N LYS A 256 -31.32 -12.40 -7.56
CA LYS A 256 -32.47 -11.68 -8.09
C LYS A 256 -33.21 -12.56 -9.11
N PRO A 257 -34.52 -12.31 -9.35
CA PRO A 257 -35.28 -13.06 -10.37
C PRO A 257 -34.60 -13.10 -11.75
N THR A 258 -33.97 -11.99 -12.16
CA THR A 258 -33.25 -11.84 -13.44
C THR A 258 -31.93 -12.64 -13.48
N GLU A 259 -31.38 -13.02 -12.33
CA GLU A 259 -30.12 -13.75 -12.22
C GLU A 259 -30.31 -15.28 -12.17
N LYS A 260 -31.55 -15.78 -11.95
CA LYS A 260 -31.82 -17.20 -11.73
C LYS A 260 -31.48 -18.08 -12.93
N GLY A 261 -31.68 -17.56 -14.17
CA GLY A 261 -31.40 -18.27 -15.41
C GLY A 261 -29.96 -18.24 -15.91
N LEU A 262 -29.07 -17.50 -15.22
CA LEU A 262 -27.68 -17.34 -15.59
C LEU A 262 -26.86 -18.59 -15.26
N SER A 263 -25.71 -18.77 -15.92
CA SER A 263 -24.69 -19.75 -15.53
C SER A 263 -24.16 -19.45 -14.12
N LYS A 264 -23.39 -20.40 -13.54
CA LYS A 264 -22.80 -20.23 -12.20
C LYS A 264 -21.86 -19.03 -12.18
N GLU A 265 -20.99 -18.89 -13.16
CA GLU A 265 -20.03 -17.81 -13.29
C GLU A 265 -20.73 -16.46 -13.44
N GLU A 266 -21.73 -16.34 -14.32
CA GLU A 266 -22.49 -15.10 -14.50
C GLU A 266 -23.25 -14.66 -13.23
N LYS A 267 -23.75 -15.63 -12.45
CA LYS A 267 -24.34 -15.33 -11.13
C LYS A 267 -23.31 -14.75 -10.19
N ILE A 268 -22.10 -15.33 -10.13
CA ILE A 268 -21.02 -14.83 -9.30
C ILE A 268 -20.58 -13.45 -9.78
N ASP A 269 -20.42 -13.25 -11.07
CA ASP A 269 -20.07 -11.93 -11.64
C ASP A 269 -21.08 -10.85 -11.26
N SER A 270 -22.37 -11.17 -11.26
CA SER A 270 -23.42 -10.26 -10.79
C SER A 270 -23.30 -9.91 -9.31
N LEU A 271 -22.96 -10.90 -8.46
CA LEU A 271 -22.70 -10.70 -7.03
C LEU A 271 -21.46 -9.85 -6.80
N MET A 272 -20.38 -10.09 -7.54
CA MET A 272 -19.14 -9.31 -7.41
C MET A 272 -19.31 -7.88 -7.92
N LEU A 273 -20.08 -7.65 -8.96
CA LEU A 273 -20.46 -6.30 -9.39
C LEU A 273 -21.31 -5.57 -8.32
N ARG A 274 -22.19 -6.28 -7.63
CA ARG A 274 -22.95 -5.76 -6.47
C ARG A 274 -22.00 -5.36 -5.34
N SER A 275 -20.99 -6.18 -5.08
CA SER A 275 -19.95 -5.90 -4.08
C SER A 275 -19.11 -4.67 -4.44
N LEU A 276 -18.72 -4.51 -5.70
CA LEU A 276 -18.08 -3.28 -6.18
C LEU A 276 -18.98 -2.05 -5.96
N ASN A 277 -20.27 -2.15 -6.29
CA ASN A 277 -21.19 -1.03 -6.11
C ASN A 277 -21.38 -0.67 -4.63
N TYR A 278 -21.25 -1.62 -3.73
CA TYR A 278 -21.21 -1.38 -2.28
C TYR A 278 -19.99 -0.54 -1.89
N ALA A 279 -18.78 -0.91 -2.37
CA ALA A 279 -17.56 -0.12 -2.15
C ALA A 279 -17.68 1.30 -2.71
N LYS A 280 -18.26 1.44 -3.92
CA LYS A 280 -18.54 2.76 -4.52
C LYS A 280 -19.47 3.61 -3.67
N ALA A 281 -20.50 3.01 -3.09
CA ALA A 281 -21.43 3.72 -2.21
C ALA A 281 -20.73 4.24 -0.94
N GLN A 282 -19.83 3.46 -0.35
CA GLN A 282 -19.01 3.90 0.80
C GLN A 282 -18.06 5.04 0.41
N TYR A 283 -17.39 4.95 -0.73
CA TYR A 283 -16.57 6.03 -1.28
C TYR A 283 -17.38 7.32 -1.47
N LEU A 284 -18.55 7.23 -2.09
CA LEU A 284 -19.45 8.37 -2.28
C LEU A 284 -19.96 8.95 -0.95
N GLY A 285 -20.16 8.10 0.07
CA GLY A 285 -20.52 8.55 1.41
C GLY A 285 -19.48 9.53 1.99
N VAL A 286 -18.18 9.18 1.92
CA VAL A 286 -17.09 10.05 2.35
C VAL A 286 -17.00 11.31 1.51
N HIS A 287 -17.08 11.19 0.18
CA HIS A 287 -17.08 12.34 -0.72
C HIS A 287 -18.22 13.33 -0.39
N ASN A 288 -19.42 12.83 -0.13
CA ASN A 288 -20.58 13.65 0.20
C ASN A 288 -20.40 14.33 1.58
N TYR A 289 -19.86 13.63 2.55
CA TYR A 289 -19.53 14.23 3.86
C TYR A 289 -18.53 15.37 3.69
N MET A 290 -17.41 15.15 2.99
CA MET A 290 -16.41 16.20 2.75
C MET A 290 -17.03 17.43 2.06
N LYS A 291 -17.84 17.21 1.02
CA LYS A 291 -18.57 18.28 0.34
C LYS A 291 -19.50 19.06 1.30
N SER A 292 -20.19 18.34 2.20
CA SER A 292 -21.11 18.96 3.19
C SER A 292 -20.40 19.87 4.20
N ILE A 293 -19.12 19.61 4.48
CA ILE A 293 -18.29 20.42 5.39
C ILE A 293 -17.38 21.43 4.65
N GLY A 294 -17.54 21.55 3.32
CA GLY A 294 -16.83 22.52 2.50
C GLY A 294 -15.36 22.18 2.24
N ILE A 295 -15.00 20.87 2.22
CA ILE A 295 -13.63 20.40 1.96
C ILE A 295 -13.61 19.69 0.60
N GLU A 296 -12.63 20.05 -0.22
CA GLU A 296 -12.35 19.42 -1.50
C GLU A 296 -10.89 18.91 -1.51
N LYS A 297 -10.74 17.60 -1.41
CA LYS A 297 -9.44 16.91 -1.43
C LYS A 297 -9.56 15.57 -2.18
N PRO A 298 -8.45 15.06 -2.75
CA PRO A 298 -8.44 13.72 -3.32
C PRO A 298 -8.85 12.67 -2.29
N ILE A 299 -9.55 11.64 -2.75
CA ILE A 299 -9.86 10.46 -1.98
C ILE A 299 -9.27 9.26 -2.73
N HIS A 300 -8.42 8.49 -2.06
CA HIS A 300 -7.86 7.25 -2.58
C HIS A 300 -8.26 6.08 -1.68
N ILE A 301 -8.28 4.88 -2.23
CA ILE A 301 -8.57 3.65 -1.47
C ILE A 301 -7.27 3.23 -0.78
N GLY A 302 -7.21 3.41 0.54
CA GLY A 302 -6.09 3.00 1.38
C GLY A 302 -6.05 1.50 1.62
N GLU A 303 -7.23 0.86 1.68
CA GLU A 303 -7.38 -0.59 1.67
C GLU A 303 -8.70 -1.01 1.07
N THR A 304 -8.64 -2.08 0.30
CA THR A 304 -9.77 -2.94 -0.04
C THR A 304 -9.22 -4.29 -0.47
N GLY A 305 -9.98 -5.35 -0.23
CA GLY A 305 -9.53 -6.69 -0.59
C GLY A 305 -10.66 -7.72 -0.53
N TRP A 306 -10.32 -8.94 -0.89
CA TRP A 306 -11.24 -10.06 -0.85
C TRP A 306 -10.50 -11.34 -0.48
N ALA A 307 -10.82 -11.95 0.66
CA ALA A 307 -10.19 -13.18 1.08
C ALA A 307 -10.56 -14.36 0.16
N THR A 308 -9.61 -15.24 -0.07
CA THR A 308 -9.81 -16.44 -0.89
C THR A 308 -10.32 -17.64 -0.10
N GLN A 309 -10.33 -17.52 1.22
CA GLN A 309 -10.84 -18.54 2.12
C GLN A 309 -11.43 -17.89 3.37
N SER A 310 -12.44 -18.51 3.95
CA SER A 310 -12.98 -18.21 5.27
C SER A 310 -13.62 -19.46 5.85
N ASN A 311 -13.70 -19.55 7.16
CA ASN A 311 -14.33 -20.68 7.84
C ASN A 311 -15.50 -20.21 8.72
N GLY A 312 -15.93 -21.04 9.70
CA GLY A 312 -17.02 -20.76 10.61
C GLY A 312 -16.88 -19.52 11.49
N TYR A 313 -15.78 -18.78 11.43
CA TYR A 313 -15.64 -17.50 12.14
C TYR A 313 -16.68 -16.48 11.67
N TYR A 314 -17.00 -16.47 10.39
CA TYR A 314 -18.02 -15.61 9.78
C TYR A 314 -19.36 -16.29 9.56
N GLY A 315 -19.63 -17.40 10.20
CA GLY A 315 -20.90 -18.10 10.12
C GLY A 315 -20.80 -19.58 10.46
N LYS A 316 -21.94 -20.20 10.75
CA LYS A 316 -22.03 -21.57 11.28
C LYS A 316 -21.40 -22.64 10.35
N GLU A 317 -21.42 -22.40 9.04
CA GLU A 317 -20.92 -23.32 8.01
C GLU A 317 -19.75 -22.74 7.21
N GLY A 318 -19.15 -21.65 7.70
CA GLY A 318 -18.18 -20.87 6.98
C GLY A 318 -18.80 -19.87 6.00
N SER A 319 -17.99 -18.96 5.47
CA SER A 319 -18.46 -17.94 4.55
C SER A 319 -18.39 -18.42 3.11
N LYS A 320 -19.55 -18.49 2.44
CA LYS A 320 -19.63 -18.74 0.98
C LYS A 320 -19.19 -17.53 0.13
N ALA A 321 -18.89 -16.42 0.76
CA ALA A 321 -18.38 -15.21 0.10
C ALA A 321 -16.92 -15.36 -0.35
N CYS A 322 -16.14 -16.25 0.25
CA CYS A 322 -14.69 -16.37 0.08
C CYS A 322 -14.30 -17.58 -0.78
N ASP A 323 -13.69 -17.30 -1.91
CA ASP A 323 -12.96 -18.24 -2.76
C ASP A 323 -12.07 -17.47 -3.75
N GLU A 324 -11.13 -18.16 -4.41
CA GLU A 324 -10.19 -17.51 -5.33
C GLU A 324 -10.86 -16.90 -6.56
N TYR A 325 -11.99 -17.45 -7.04
CA TYR A 325 -12.70 -16.91 -8.18
C TYR A 325 -13.34 -15.56 -7.86
N LYS A 326 -14.06 -15.47 -6.74
CA LYS A 326 -14.67 -14.21 -6.27
C LYS A 326 -13.62 -13.15 -5.96
N SER A 327 -12.51 -13.57 -5.30
CA SER A 327 -11.38 -12.67 -5.03
C SER A 327 -10.80 -12.10 -6.32
N ALA A 328 -10.55 -12.92 -7.33
CA ALA A 328 -10.03 -12.49 -8.62
C ALA A 328 -11.01 -11.53 -9.34
N ARG A 329 -12.32 -11.83 -9.32
CA ARG A 329 -13.33 -10.95 -9.92
C ARG A 329 -13.41 -9.61 -9.21
N TYR A 330 -13.36 -9.59 -7.88
CA TYR A 330 -13.33 -8.34 -7.12
C TYR A 330 -12.08 -7.52 -7.41
N TYR A 331 -10.90 -8.16 -7.42
CA TYR A 331 -9.63 -7.53 -7.79
C TYR A 331 -9.73 -6.84 -9.16
N GLN A 332 -10.19 -7.57 -10.18
CA GLN A 332 -10.35 -7.03 -11.52
C GLN A 332 -11.31 -5.82 -11.54
N LEU A 333 -12.50 -5.98 -10.99
CA LEU A 333 -13.54 -4.95 -11.00
C LEU A 333 -13.12 -3.68 -10.25
N VAL A 334 -12.47 -3.82 -9.09
CA VAL A 334 -12.00 -2.66 -8.34
C VAL A 334 -10.85 -1.95 -9.06
N ARG A 335 -9.93 -2.69 -9.70
CA ARG A 335 -8.87 -2.10 -10.51
C ARG A 335 -9.41 -1.34 -11.71
N GLU A 336 -10.35 -1.92 -12.45
CA GLU A 336 -11.01 -1.26 -13.59
C GLU A 336 -11.68 0.06 -13.16
N TRP A 337 -12.44 0.02 -12.06
CA TRP A 337 -13.09 1.22 -11.52
C TRP A 337 -12.07 2.27 -11.11
N THR A 338 -11.13 1.92 -10.27
CA THR A 338 -10.20 2.90 -9.67
C THR A 338 -9.25 3.49 -10.70
N ASN A 339 -8.77 2.70 -11.67
CA ASN A 339 -7.96 3.20 -12.77
C ASN A 339 -8.73 4.19 -13.65
N LYS A 340 -9.99 3.88 -13.97
CA LYS A 340 -10.85 4.78 -14.76
C LYS A 340 -11.10 6.11 -14.07
N GLU A 341 -11.33 6.09 -12.77
CA GLU A 341 -11.65 7.28 -11.96
C GLU A 341 -10.41 7.98 -11.42
N LYS A 342 -9.19 7.54 -11.79
CA LYS A 342 -7.91 8.07 -11.30
C LYS A 342 -7.80 8.02 -9.76
N ILE A 343 -8.23 6.93 -9.18
CA ILE A 343 -8.16 6.64 -7.76
C ILE A 343 -7.02 5.64 -7.54
N THR A 344 -6.01 5.97 -6.75
CA THR A 344 -5.06 4.96 -6.29
C THR A 344 -5.78 3.98 -5.38
N CYS A 345 -5.58 2.68 -5.64
CA CYS A 345 -6.14 1.61 -4.82
C CYS A 345 -5.02 0.73 -4.29
N PHE A 346 -4.76 0.83 -3.00
CA PHE A 346 -3.89 -0.10 -2.28
C PHE A 346 -4.70 -1.38 -2.01
N TYR A 347 -4.60 -2.32 -2.95
CA TYR A 347 -5.32 -3.58 -2.80
C TYR A 347 -4.68 -4.43 -1.71
N PHE A 348 -5.49 -4.99 -0.84
CA PHE A 348 -5.06 -5.81 0.28
C PHE A 348 -5.21 -7.28 -0.11
N GLU A 349 -4.12 -8.05 -0.30
CA GLU A 349 -2.72 -7.71 -0.12
C GLU A 349 -1.80 -8.54 -1.05
N ALA A 350 -0.49 -8.36 -0.99
CA ALA A 350 0.45 -9.07 -1.87
C ALA A 350 0.49 -10.58 -1.61
N PHE A 351 0.75 -10.97 -0.38
CA PHE A 351 0.92 -12.36 0.04
C PHE A 351 -0.02 -12.68 1.20
N ASP A 352 -0.42 -13.93 1.31
CA ASP A 352 -1.10 -14.42 2.52
C ASP A 352 -0.22 -14.22 3.74
N GLU A 353 -0.80 -13.72 4.82
CA GLU A 353 -0.10 -13.41 6.07
C GLU A 353 -0.66 -14.24 7.23
N ASN A 354 -0.22 -15.49 7.33
CA ASN A 354 -0.72 -16.48 8.29
C ASN A 354 -0.48 -16.12 9.78
N TRP A 355 0.27 -15.07 10.05
CA TRP A 355 0.46 -14.56 11.42
C TRP A 355 -0.72 -13.75 11.94
N LYS A 356 -1.59 -13.23 11.07
CA LYS A 356 -2.71 -12.34 11.45
C LYS A 356 -3.75 -13.05 12.30
N ASP A 357 -4.05 -14.30 11.93
CA ASP A 357 -4.95 -15.17 12.70
C ASP A 357 -4.36 -16.59 12.81
N ALA A 358 -3.16 -16.69 13.37
CA ALA A 358 -2.41 -17.95 13.44
C ALA A 358 -3.14 -19.05 14.23
N LYS A 359 -4.06 -18.68 15.12
CA LYS A 359 -4.88 -19.63 15.90
C LYS A 359 -6.06 -20.17 15.09
N ASN A 360 -6.44 -19.51 14.01
CA ASN A 360 -7.52 -19.91 13.12
C ASN A 360 -7.00 -19.91 11.67
N PRO A 361 -6.18 -20.88 11.27
CA PRO A 361 -5.48 -20.89 9.99
C PRO A 361 -6.39 -20.85 8.77
N ASN A 362 -7.68 -21.18 8.93
CA ASN A 362 -8.68 -21.12 7.86
C ASN A 362 -9.53 -19.83 7.90
N GLY A 363 -9.19 -18.90 8.80
CA GLY A 363 -9.84 -17.60 8.90
C GLY A 363 -9.46 -16.67 7.76
N SER A 364 -10.36 -15.76 7.39
CA SER A 364 -10.18 -14.85 6.26
C SER A 364 -8.93 -13.99 6.37
N GLU A 365 -8.55 -13.59 7.57
CA GLU A 365 -7.40 -12.69 7.79
C GLU A 365 -6.08 -13.23 7.27
N ASN A 366 -5.95 -14.55 7.15
CA ASN A 366 -4.76 -15.21 6.63
C ASN A 366 -4.73 -15.36 5.09
N HIS A 367 -5.80 -14.97 4.36
CA HIS A 367 -6.02 -15.40 2.97
C HIS A 367 -6.35 -14.28 1.99
N PHE A 368 -5.93 -13.05 2.26
CA PHE A 368 -6.17 -11.90 1.37
C PHE A 368 -5.15 -11.76 0.23
N GLY A 369 -4.03 -12.48 0.29
CA GLY A 369 -2.92 -12.35 -0.67
C GLY A 369 -3.32 -12.63 -2.12
N LEU A 370 -2.71 -11.94 -3.06
CA LEU A 370 -2.70 -12.30 -4.49
C LEU A 370 -1.82 -13.54 -4.72
N PHE A 371 -0.84 -13.74 -3.86
CA PHE A 371 -0.04 -14.96 -3.76
C PHE A 371 -0.30 -15.64 -2.42
N THR A 372 -0.11 -16.97 -2.37
CA THR A 372 -0.03 -17.64 -1.06
C THR A 372 1.24 -17.22 -0.32
N MET A 373 1.33 -17.53 0.97
CA MET A 373 2.53 -17.24 1.75
C MET A 373 3.79 -17.87 1.14
N GLU A 374 3.67 -19.04 0.48
CA GLU A 374 4.77 -19.74 -0.19
C GLU A 374 5.07 -19.20 -1.61
N GLY A 375 4.27 -18.26 -2.11
CA GLY A 375 4.48 -17.62 -3.41
C GLY A 375 3.71 -18.26 -4.57
N LYS A 376 2.73 -19.14 -4.34
CA LYS A 376 1.87 -19.59 -5.44
C LYS A 376 0.96 -18.47 -5.90
N ALA A 377 0.90 -18.26 -7.21
CA ALA A 377 -0.01 -17.29 -7.83
C ALA A 377 -1.46 -17.77 -7.72
N LYS A 378 -2.32 -16.97 -7.06
CA LYS A 378 -3.75 -17.24 -7.01
C LYS A 378 -4.42 -16.85 -8.32
N TYR A 379 -5.68 -17.20 -8.50
CA TYR A 379 -6.40 -17.14 -9.79
C TYR A 379 -6.34 -15.76 -10.45
N ALA A 380 -6.31 -14.69 -9.67
CA ALA A 380 -6.16 -13.32 -10.17
C ALA A 380 -4.87 -13.10 -11.01
N LEU A 381 -3.85 -13.93 -10.81
CA LEU A 381 -2.54 -13.80 -11.46
C LEU A 381 -2.23 -14.92 -12.47
N TRP A 382 -3.15 -15.86 -12.69
CA TRP A 382 -2.86 -17.01 -13.55
C TRP A 382 -2.56 -16.63 -14.99
N GLU A 383 -3.28 -15.65 -15.53
CA GLU A 383 -3.04 -15.17 -16.89
C GLU A 383 -1.63 -14.58 -17.06
N LEU A 384 -1.18 -13.79 -16.07
CA LEU A 384 0.18 -13.22 -16.07
C LEU A 384 1.26 -14.33 -16.02
N LEU A 385 0.99 -15.41 -15.28
CA LEU A 385 1.89 -16.55 -15.26
C LEU A 385 1.94 -17.27 -16.60
N ASP A 386 0.79 -17.46 -17.29
CA ASP A 386 0.73 -18.02 -18.64
C ASP A 386 1.47 -17.16 -19.69
N GLN A 387 1.44 -15.83 -19.50
CA GLN A 387 2.20 -14.87 -20.31
C GLN A 387 3.71 -14.89 -20.01
N GLY A 388 4.15 -15.66 -19.00
CA GLY A 388 5.56 -15.78 -18.63
C GLY A 388 6.10 -14.60 -17.82
N VAL A 389 5.23 -13.74 -17.24
CA VAL A 389 5.60 -12.58 -16.42
C VAL A 389 6.53 -12.95 -15.26
N PHE A 390 6.36 -14.14 -14.68
CA PHE A 390 7.17 -14.62 -13.54
C PHE A 390 8.36 -15.51 -13.95
N LYS A 391 8.72 -15.54 -15.22
CA LYS A 391 9.86 -16.35 -15.68
C LYS A 391 11.14 -15.91 -14.97
N ASN A 392 11.85 -16.87 -14.36
CA ASN A 392 13.06 -16.67 -13.57
C ASN A 392 12.86 -15.85 -12.27
N LEU A 393 11.63 -15.61 -11.85
CA LEU A 393 11.33 -15.04 -10.55
C LEU A 393 10.99 -16.15 -9.54
N THR A 394 11.39 -15.93 -8.29
CA THR A 394 11.22 -16.90 -7.22
C THR A 394 10.68 -16.23 -5.96
N ARG A 395 10.14 -17.04 -5.04
CA ARG A 395 9.95 -16.69 -3.64
C ARG A 395 10.58 -17.76 -2.76
N ASP A 396 11.53 -17.38 -1.90
CA ASP A 396 12.40 -18.29 -1.14
C ASP A 396 13.08 -19.33 -2.07
N GLY A 397 13.56 -18.87 -3.23
CA GLY A 397 14.20 -19.73 -4.24
C GLY A 397 13.27 -20.68 -4.98
N ARG A 398 11.97 -20.68 -4.71
CA ARG A 398 10.97 -21.51 -5.38
C ARG A 398 10.34 -20.76 -6.56
N PRO A 399 10.23 -21.40 -7.74
CA PRO A 399 9.54 -20.78 -8.87
C PRO A 399 8.06 -20.55 -8.56
N ILE A 400 7.47 -19.55 -9.23
CA ILE A 400 6.05 -19.24 -9.06
C ILE A 400 5.19 -20.24 -9.83
N GLU A 401 4.29 -20.88 -9.13
CA GLU A 401 3.33 -21.85 -9.65
C GLU A 401 1.90 -21.38 -9.41
N LYS A 402 0.95 -21.88 -10.20
CA LYS A 402 -0.48 -21.62 -9.95
C LYS A 402 -1.00 -22.42 -8.77
N THR A 403 -1.93 -21.87 -8.00
CA THR A 403 -2.82 -22.66 -7.14
C THR A 403 -3.59 -23.68 -7.97
N TYR A 404 -4.16 -24.70 -7.34
CA TYR A 404 -4.90 -25.82 -8.01
C TYR A 404 -4.11 -26.47 -9.15
N LYS A 405 -2.77 -26.38 -9.16
CA LYS A 405 -1.90 -26.84 -10.26
C LYS A 405 -2.33 -26.31 -11.65
N GLY A 406 -2.94 -25.11 -11.67
CA GLY A 406 -3.44 -24.47 -12.88
C GLY A 406 -4.72 -25.07 -13.47
N ARG A 407 -5.42 -25.97 -12.75
CA ARG A 407 -6.66 -26.59 -13.22
C ARG A 407 -7.87 -25.74 -12.82
N LYS A 408 -8.43 -25.02 -13.80
CA LYS A 408 -9.59 -24.14 -13.57
C LYS A 408 -10.82 -24.92 -13.09
N GLU A 409 -11.00 -26.14 -13.53
CA GLU A 409 -12.09 -27.00 -13.08
C GLU A 409 -12.01 -27.27 -11.57
N ASP A 410 -10.83 -27.60 -11.05
CA ASP A 410 -10.64 -27.81 -9.61
C ASP A 410 -10.96 -26.53 -8.81
N LEU A 411 -10.54 -25.39 -9.31
CA LEU A 411 -10.89 -24.08 -8.73
C LEU A 411 -12.42 -23.90 -8.70
N LEU A 412 -13.10 -24.05 -9.85
CA LEU A 412 -14.54 -23.81 -9.95
C LEU A 412 -15.37 -24.79 -9.11
N ASN A 413 -14.85 -26.00 -8.83
CA ASN A 413 -15.49 -26.96 -7.93
C ASN A 413 -15.51 -26.47 -6.47
N THR A 414 -14.60 -25.58 -6.06
CA THR A 414 -14.58 -25.00 -4.71
C THR A 414 -15.51 -23.81 -4.56
N VAL A 415 -15.99 -23.24 -5.66
CA VAL A 415 -16.79 -22.01 -5.66
C VAL A 415 -18.24 -22.34 -5.31
N GLU A 416 -18.78 -21.68 -4.31
CA GLU A 416 -20.15 -21.83 -3.90
C GLU A 416 -20.98 -20.57 -4.12
N LEU A 417 -22.28 -20.74 -4.32
CA LEU A 417 -23.27 -19.66 -4.25
C LEU A 417 -23.90 -19.64 -2.86
N HIS A 418 -24.27 -18.46 -2.38
CA HIS A 418 -24.96 -18.29 -1.10
C HIS A 418 -26.38 -18.86 -1.16
#